data_5864a2253401bf5194d881b5ae69d4d5
#
_entry.id   5864a2253401bf5194d881b5ae69d4d5
#
_cell.length_a   1.000
_cell.length_b   1.000
_cell.length_c   1.000
_cell.angle_alpha   90.00
_cell.angle_beta   90.00
_cell.angle_gamma   90.00
#
_symmetry.space_group_name_H-M   'P 1'
#
loop_
_entity.id
_entity.type
_entity.pdbx_description
1 polymer ?
#
loop_
_entity_poly.entity_id
_entity_poly.type
_entity_poly.pdbx_seq_one_letter_code
_entity_poly.pdbx_strand_id
1 'polypeptide(L)'
;VIIAIYLLVLLFVLKVSYFDVFNRRLKDYQPVYNEIIKKHPDFKHHPYSYINNDNNKIQGEFYYYDLDHYHGLIINAHGMDNCKETQLARLEYFARNGYLIYSYDNTGVGESEGKNIVGLGHSVIDLRNTINHLATITALQPMKWALYGHSWGGYAVSCVSNYQLDHDISAIISKAGFNSVYDEFYFLGSQKFGKLTKLFVGPIMFFENLRIKENKHKQSVDGLDKTKANVLIMHSYDDPTVGFSITMKKYFPRLANKENITFKFFQDRGHVIDQNINSLGRYYSQHADKKEPHYQQHYATLLVKDMDHQLVLEQLHFLNKYMI
;
A
#
# COMPACT_ATOMS: atom_id res chain seq x y z
N VAL A 1 -2.96 43.32 -0.55
CA VAL A 1 -2.57 42.67 -1.81
C VAL A 1 -1.83 41.36 -1.53
N ILE A 2 -0.71 41.32 -0.81
CA ILE A 2 0.10 40.11 -0.56
C ILE A 2 -0.72 38.98 0.09
N ILE A 3 -1.50 39.30 1.14
CA ILE A 3 -2.37 38.31 1.80
C ILE A 3 -3.42 37.74 0.83
N ALA A 4 -4.02 38.56 0.00
CA ALA A 4 -5.01 38.13 -0.98
C ALA A 4 -4.37 37.18 -2.02
N ILE A 5 -3.18 37.51 -2.51
CA ILE A 5 -2.42 36.66 -3.43
C ILE A 5 -2.11 35.32 -2.76
N TYR A 6 -1.60 35.34 -1.50
CA TYR A 6 -1.32 34.10 -0.76
C TYR A 6 -2.57 33.24 -0.62
N LEU A 7 -3.71 33.82 -0.25
CA LEU A 7 -4.97 33.06 -0.10
C LEU A 7 -5.43 32.45 -1.43
N LEU A 8 -5.30 33.16 -2.54
CA LEU A 8 -5.63 32.62 -3.87
C LEU A 8 -4.73 31.45 -4.26
N VAL A 9 -3.40 31.58 -4.04
CA VAL A 9 -2.44 30.51 -4.29
C VAL A 9 -2.71 29.33 -3.36
N LEU A 10 -2.98 29.57 -2.08
CA LEU A 10 -3.32 28.50 -1.13
C LEU A 10 -4.58 27.75 -1.56
N LEU A 11 -5.65 28.45 -1.95
CA LEU A 11 -6.89 27.80 -2.43
C LEU A 11 -6.64 26.97 -3.68
N PHE A 12 -5.82 27.46 -4.60
CA PHE A 12 -5.43 26.71 -5.80
C PHE A 12 -4.64 25.44 -5.45
N VAL A 13 -3.62 25.58 -4.57
CA VAL A 13 -2.81 24.43 -4.13
C VAL A 13 -3.67 23.40 -3.39
N LEU A 14 -4.55 23.83 -2.48
CA LEU A 14 -5.48 22.94 -1.79
C LEU A 14 -6.40 22.22 -2.78
N LYS A 15 -6.95 22.95 -3.76
CA LYS A 15 -7.79 22.34 -4.78
C LYS A 15 -7.05 21.23 -5.53
N VAL A 16 -5.90 21.55 -6.14
CA VAL A 16 -5.19 20.65 -7.06
C VAL A 16 -4.46 19.53 -6.31
N SER A 17 -3.83 19.82 -5.17
CA SER A 17 -2.99 18.86 -4.46
C SER A 17 -3.74 18.04 -3.41
N TYR A 18 -4.94 18.43 -3.01
CA TYR A 18 -5.71 17.73 -2.00
C TYR A 18 -7.12 17.38 -2.48
N PHE A 19 -7.97 18.39 -2.78
CA PHE A 19 -9.37 18.11 -3.08
C PHE A 19 -9.58 17.35 -4.40
N ASP A 20 -8.87 17.71 -5.47
CA ASP A 20 -8.99 17.00 -6.75
C ASP A 20 -8.42 15.56 -6.66
N VAL A 21 -7.45 15.32 -5.77
CA VAL A 21 -6.88 13.99 -5.51
C VAL A 21 -7.84 13.13 -4.67
N PHE A 22 -8.35 13.66 -3.55
CA PHE A 22 -9.07 12.86 -2.57
C PHE A 22 -10.61 12.93 -2.67
N ASN A 23 -11.18 13.83 -3.48
CA ASN A 23 -12.62 13.87 -3.74
C ASN A 23 -13.07 13.00 -4.93
N ARG A 24 -12.21 12.18 -5.46
CA ARG A 24 -12.50 11.26 -6.56
C ARG A 24 -12.54 9.81 -6.09
N ARG A 25 -13.21 8.97 -6.85
CA ARG A 25 -13.03 7.52 -6.78
C ARG A 25 -11.91 7.11 -7.71
N LEU A 26 -11.15 6.12 -7.30
CA LEU A 26 -10.18 5.44 -8.17
C LEU A 26 -10.89 4.22 -8.79
N LYS A 27 -11.20 4.33 -10.08
CA LYS A 27 -11.94 3.28 -10.82
C LYS A 27 -11.02 2.38 -11.65
N ASP A 28 -9.73 2.63 -11.63
CA ASP A 28 -8.78 1.88 -12.45
C ASP A 28 -8.78 0.41 -12.01
N TYR A 29 -9.26 -0.44 -12.88
CA TYR A 29 -9.21 -1.89 -12.76
C TYR A 29 -8.03 -2.39 -13.57
N GLN A 30 -7.22 -3.25 -12.98
CA GLN A 30 -6.08 -3.87 -13.63
C GLN A 30 -6.31 -5.38 -13.69
N PRO A 31 -6.61 -5.96 -14.86
CA PRO A 31 -6.99 -7.37 -14.98
C PRO A 31 -5.77 -8.29 -14.87
N VAL A 32 -5.00 -8.16 -13.78
CA VAL A 32 -3.77 -8.93 -13.56
C VAL A 32 -4.08 -10.41 -13.38
N TYR A 33 -5.18 -10.73 -12.69
CA TYR A 33 -5.63 -12.12 -12.54
C TYR A 33 -5.79 -12.81 -13.89
N ASN A 34 -6.42 -12.15 -14.86
CA ASN A 34 -6.63 -12.71 -16.20
C ASN A 34 -5.32 -12.99 -16.94
N GLU A 35 -4.25 -12.24 -16.65
CA GLU A 35 -2.93 -12.52 -17.23
C GLU A 35 -2.23 -13.69 -16.53
N ILE A 36 -2.45 -13.82 -15.21
CA ILE A 36 -1.84 -14.89 -14.41
C ILE A 36 -2.42 -16.26 -14.78
N ILE A 37 -3.74 -16.39 -14.86
CA ILE A 37 -4.40 -17.68 -15.13
C ILE A 37 -4.05 -18.27 -16.51
N LYS A 38 -3.58 -17.45 -17.46
CA LYS A 38 -3.06 -17.96 -18.75
C LYS A 38 -1.87 -18.88 -18.56
N LYS A 39 -1.06 -18.67 -17.54
CA LYS A 39 0.13 -19.46 -17.21
C LYS A 39 -0.10 -20.42 -16.04
N HIS A 40 -1.02 -20.08 -15.17
CA HIS A 40 -1.30 -20.76 -13.91
C HIS A 40 -2.81 -21.02 -13.78
N PRO A 41 -3.39 -21.94 -14.58
CA PRO A 41 -4.85 -22.16 -14.63
C PRO A 41 -5.43 -22.69 -13.31
N ASP A 42 -4.61 -23.30 -12.46
CA ASP A 42 -5.02 -23.81 -11.15
C ASP A 42 -5.05 -22.72 -10.06
N PHE A 43 -4.62 -21.50 -10.38
CA PHE A 43 -4.72 -20.36 -9.47
C PHE A 43 -6.17 -19.91 -9.37
N LYS A 44 -6.75 -20.02 -8.20
CA LYS A 44 -8.18 -19.78 -7.93
C LYS A 44 -8.36 -18.49 -7.17
N HIS A 45 -9.57 -17.94 -7.28
CA HIS A 45 -10.01 -16.82 -6.45
C HIS A 45 -11.44 -17.03 -5.95
N HIS A 46 -11.74 -16.38 -4.82
CA HIS A 46 -13.08 -16.37 -4.23
C HIS A 46 -13.39 -14.95 -3.74
N PRO A 47 -14.37 -14.25 -4.36
CA PRO A 47 -14.79 -12.93 -3.91
C PRO A 47 -15.31 -12.98 -2.47
N TYR A 48 -14.82 -12.11 -1.63
CA TYR A 48 -15.25 -11.98 -0.25
C TYR A 48 -15.28 -10.52 0.16
N SER A 49 -16.46 -10.02 0.51
CA SER A 49 -16.67 -8.62 0.89
C SER A 49 -17.26 -8.53 2.30
N TYR A 50 -17.05 -7.38 2.94
CA TYR A 50 -17.61 -7.07 4.25
C TYR A 50 -18.06 -5.60 4.32
N ILE A 51 -18.83 -5.25 5.34
CA ILE A 51 -19.21 -3.86 5.62
C ILE A 51 -18.24 -3.29 6.67
N ASN A 52 -17.58 -2.18 6.34
CA ASN A 52 -16.67 -1.52 7.26
C ASN A 52 -17.43 -0.63 8.28
N ASN A 53 -16.68 -0.02 9.20
CA ASN A 53 -17.25 0.82 10.27
C ASN A 53 -17.93 2.10 9.74
N ASP A 54 -17.63 2.52 8.52
CA ASP A 54 -18.26 3.66 7.84
C ASP A 54 -19.47 3.24 6.99
N ASN A 55 -19.95 1.99 7.17
CA ASN A 55 -21.06 1.40 6.44
C ASN A 55 -20.86 1.32 4.91
N ASN A 56 -19.62 1.19 4.46
CA ASN A 56 -19.27 0.93 3.08
C ASN A 56 -18.94 -0.56 2.88
N LYS A 57 -19.41 -1.13 1.77
CA LYS A 57 -18.97 -2.46 1.35
C LYS A 57 -17.53 -2.40 0.86
N ILE A 58 -16.66 -3.13 1.51
CA ILE A 58 -15.28 -3.33 1.09
C ILE A 58 -15.20 -4.63 0.30
N GLN A 59 -14.77 -4.51 -0.94
CA GLN A 59 -14.63 -5.64 -1.84
C GLN A 59 -13.20 -6.18 -1.77
N GLY A 60 -13.08 -7.44 -1.43
CA GLY A 60 -11.83 -8.18 -1.45
C GLY A 60 -12.01 -9.55 -2.11
N GLU A 61 -10.92 -10.26 -2.22
CA GLU A 61 -10.86 -11.60 -2.77
C GLU A 61 -9.81 -12.44 -2.05
N PHE A 62 -10.15 -13.70 -1.79
CA PHE A 62 -9.17 -14.73 -1.46
C PHE A 62 -8.59 -15.31 -2.73
N TYR A 63 -7.25 -15.49 -2.75
CA TYR A 63 -6.54 -16.14 -3.84
C TYR A 63 -5.75 -17.32 -3.28
N TYR A 64 -5.76 -18.45 -4.00
CA TYR A 64 -5.21 -19.72 -3.49
C TYR A 64 -5.01 -20.75 -4.61
N TYR A 65 -4.23 -21.79 -4.31
CA TYR A 65 -4.11 -23.00 -5.14
C TYR A 65 -4.85 -24.17 -4.50
N ASP A 66 -4.62 -24.42 -3.23
CA ASP A 66 -5.23 -25.48 -2.45
C ASP A 66 -5.86 -24.90 -1.19
N LEU A 67 -7.01 -25.44 -0.76
CA LEU A 67 -7.70 -25.00 0.46
C LEU A 67 -7.38 -25.87 1.69
N ASP A 68 -6.73 -27.02 1.50
CA ASP A 68 -6.56 -27.99 2.58
C ASP A 68 -5.32 -27.75 3.46
N HIS A 69 -4.28 -27.06 2.92
CA HIS A 69 -3.02 -26.86 3.64
C HIS A 69 -2.44 -25.47 3.39
N TYR A 70 -2.48 -24.59 4.39
CA TYR A 70 -1.86 -23.27 4.35
C TYR A 70 -0.80 -23.10 5.43
N HIS A 71 0.31 -22.43 5.06
CA HIS A 71 1.30 -21.93 6.02
C HIS A 71 0.80 -20.72 6.80
N GLY A 72 -0.16 -19.98 6.26
CA GLY A 72 -0.75 -18.80 6.87
C GLY A 72 -1.51 -17.93 5.87
N LEU A 73 -2.04 -16.81 6.39
CA LEU A 73 -2.76 -15.80 5.62
C LEU A 73 -1.87 -14.59 5.36
N ILE A 74 -1.82 -14.11 4.12
CA ILE A 74 -1.19 -12.84 3.75
C ILE A 74 -2.30 -11.84 3.37
N ILE A 75 -2.39 -10.73 4.09
CA ILE A 75 -3.31 -9.62 3.78
C ILE A 75 -2.54 -8.56 3.01
N ASN A 76 -2.99 -8.28 1.77
CA ASN A 76 -2.38 -7.29 0.90
C ASN A 76 -3.10 -5.95 0.97
N ALA A 77 -2.34 -4.88 1.24
CA ALA A 77 -2.76 -3.49 1.14
C ALA A 77 -2.12 -2.84 -0.09
N HIS A 78 -2.94 -2.40 -1.05
CA HIS A 78 -2.45 -1.82 -2.30
C HIS A 78 -1.96 -0.37 -2.16
N GLY A 79 -1.18 0.11 -3.15
CA GLY A 79 -0.72 1.50 -3.25
C GLY A 79 -1.80 2.47 -3.75
N MET A 80 -1.49 3.78 -3.72
CA MET A 80 -2.34 4.81 -4.35
C MET A 80 -2.40 4.58 -5.88
N ASP A 81 -3.52 4.92 -6.49
CA ASP A 81 -3.81 4.69 -7.91
C ASP A 81 -3.74 3.21 -8.36
N ASN A 82 -3.78 2.29 -7.42
CA ASN A 82 -3.77 0.85 -7.63
C ASN A 82 -5.07 0.21 -7.11
N CYS A 83 -5.24 -1.09 -7.37
CA CYS A 83 -6.35 -1.91 -6.88
C CYS A 83 -5.84 -3.22 -6.25
N LYS A 84 -6.75 -4.04 -5.75
CA LYS A 84 -6.46 -5.34 -5.13
C LYS A 84 -5.60 -6.28 -5.98
N GLU A 85 -5.66 -6.19 -7.32
CA GLU A 85 -4.91 -7.05 -8.22
C GLU A 85 -3.49 -6.55 -8.56
N THR A 86 -3.15 -5.31 -8.28
CA THR A 86 -1.88 -4.71 -8.74
C THR A 86 -0.63 -5.49 -8.31
N GLN A 87 -0.65 -6.05 -7.10
CA GLN A 87 0.46 -6.85 -6.56
C GLN A 87 0.32 -8.34 -6.84
N LEU A 88 -0.72 -8.76 -7.58
CA LEU A 88 -1.16 -10.16 -7.64
C LEU A 88 -0.12 -11.10 -8.25
N ALA A 89 0.74 -10.62 -9.16
CA ALA A 89 1.83 -11.45 -9.70
C ALA A 89 2.80 -11.95 -8.62
N ARG A 90 3.07 -11.14 -7.58
CA ARG A 90 3.90 -11.52 -6.43
C ARG A 90 3.12 -12.38 -5.45
N LEU A 91 1.88 -12.02 -5.23
CA LEU A 91 0.98 -12.73 -4.33
C LEU A 91 0.67 -14.14 -4.85
N GLU A 92 0.55 -14.31 -6.18
CA GLU A 92 0.46 -15.62 -6.84
C GLU A 92 1.66 -16.49 -6.47
N TYR A 93 2.86 -15.92 -6.53
CA TYR A 93 4.07 -16.66 -6.17
C TYR A 93 4.04 -17.15 -4.71
N PHE A 94 3.53 -16.33 -3.78
CA PHE A 94 3.34 -16.76 -2.39
C PHE A 94 2.21 -17.79 -2.26
N ALA A 95 1.10 -17.61 -2.97
CA ALA A 95 -0.01 -18.57 -2.96
C ALA A 95 0.43 -19.96 -3.46
N ARG A 96 1.23 -20.01 -4.53
CA ARG A 96 1.80 -21.25 -5.07
C ARG A 96 2.76 -21.95 -4.08
N ASN A 97 3.34 -21.18 -3.16
CA ASN A 97 4.18 -21.68 -2.09
C ASN A 97 3.43 -21.86 -0.75
N GLY A 98 2.12 -22.08 -0.81
CA GLY A 98 1.32 -22.53 0.33
C GLY A 98 0.74 -21.43 1.21
N TYR A 99 0.59 -20.19 0.71
CA TYR A 99 -0.10 -19.12 1.45
C TYR A 99 -1.51 -18.88 0.92
N LEU A 100 -2.45 -18.66 1.84
CA LEU A 100 -3.74 -18.06 1.51
C LEU A 100 -3.53 -16.54 1.39
N ILE A 101 -4.02 -15.94 0.31
CA ILE A 101 -3.91 -14.49 0.10
C ILE A 101 -5.29 -13.85 0.24
N TYR A 102 -5.38 -12.75 0.98
CA TYR A 102 -6.53 -11.85 0.92
C TYR A 102 -6.08 -10.48 0.42
N SER A 103 -6.68 -10.02 -0.66
CA SER A 103 -6.42 -8.68 -1.21
C SER A 103 -7.74 -7.94 -1.36
N TYR A 104 -7.76 -6.65 -1.03
CA TYR A 104 -8.99 -5.84 -1.02
C TYR A 104 -8.75 -4.47 -1.64
N ASP A 105 -9.80 -3.84 -2.11
CA ASP A 105 -9.82 -2.46 -2.53
C ASP A 105 -10.15 -1.55 -1.34
N ASN A 106 -9.34 -0.51 -1.11
CA ASN A 106 -9.63 0.49 -0.08
C ASN A 106 -10.95 1.22 -0.37
N THR A 107 -11.54 1.86 0.64
CA THR A 107 -12.72 2.73 0.50
C THR A 107 -12.56 3.71 -0.65
N GLY A 108 -13.53 3.74 -1.56
CA GLY A 108 -13.51 4.61 -2.74
C GLY A 108 -12.57 4.19 -3.87
N VAL A 109 -12.02 2.98 -3.82
CA VAL A 109 -11.16 2.39 -4.84
C VAL A 109 -11.85 1.18 -5.47
N GLY A 110 -11.59 0.94 -6.75
CA GLY A 110 -12.01 -0.25 -7.49
C GLY A 110 -13.49 -0.59 -7.30
N GLU A 111 -13.75 -1.78 -6.78
CA GLU A 111 -15.09 -2.31 -6.55
C GLU A 111 -15.63 -2.02 -5.13
N SER A 112 -14.80 -1.50 -4.21
CA SER A 112 -15.26 -1.08 -2.89
C SER A 112 -16.15 0.16 -2.96
N GLU A 113 -17.12 0.27 -2.07
CA GLU A 113 -17.96 1.45 -1.94
C GLU A 113 -17.20 2.64 -1.33
N GLY A 114 -17.87 3.77 -1.24
CA GLY A 114 -17.33 5.05 -0.78
C GLY A 114 -17.43 6.11 -1.87
N LYS A 115 -17.75 7.34 -1.50
CA LYS A 115 -17.86 8.46 -2.46
C LYS A 115 -16.52 8.85 -3.07
N ASN A 116 -15.45 8.66 -2.31
CA ASN A 116 -14.09 9.03 -2.66
C ASN A 116 -13.08 8.28 -1.79
N ILE A 117 -11.78 8.46 -2.07
CA ILE A 117 -10.68 7.82 -1.32
C ILE A 117 -10.39 8.46 0.04
N VAL A 118 -11.21 9.36 0.50
CA VAL A 118 -11.18 10.05 1.81
C VAL A 118 -9.88 10.83 2.06
N GLY A 119 -8.72 10.19 2.17
CA GLY A 119 -7.40 10.79 2.41
C GLY A 119 -6.30 9.73 2.58
N LEU A 120 -5.04 10.16 2.69
CA LEU A 120 -3.91 9.22 2.82
C LEU A 120 -3.98 8.37 4.08
N GLY A 121 -4.40 8.95 5.20
CA GLY A 121 -4.49 8.23 6.47
C GLY A 121 -5.57 7.15 6.49
N HIS A 122 -6.51 7.14 5.54
CA HIS A 122 -7.67 6.23 5.56
C HIS A 122 -7.28 4.77 5.27
N SER A 123 -6.21 4.53 4.50
CA SER A 123 -5.73 3.17 4.23
C SER A 123 -5.39 2.37 5.49
N VAL A 124 -4.93 3.05 6.55
CA VAL A 124 -4.65 2.40 7.84
C VAL A 124 -5.95 1.95 8.51
N ILE A 125 -7.01 2.76 8.39
CA ILE A 125 -8.34 2.46 8.94
C ILE A 125 -8.96 1.30 8.18
N ASP A 126 -8.89 1.31 6.85
CA ASP A 126 -9.38 0.20 6.02
C ASP A 126 -8.63 -1.11 6.32
N LEU A 127 -7.30 -1.07 6.47
CA LEU A 127 -6.52 -2.25 6.84
C LEU A 127 -6.90 -2.78 8.24
N ARG A 128 -7.06 -1.90 9.23
CA ARG A 128 -7.52 -2.27 10.58
C ARG A 128 -8.89 -2.94 10.53
N ASN A 129 -9.84 -2.33 9.81
CA ASN A 129 -11.18 -2.89 9.65
C ASN A 129 -11.13 -4.26 8.95
N THR A 130 -10.27 -4.41 7.92
CA THR A 130 -10.03 -5.68 7.23
C THR A 130 -9.52 -6.75 8.20
N ILE A 131 -8.46 -6.45 8.97
CA ILE A 131 -7.88 -7.38 9.93
C ILE A 131 -8.93 -7.82 10.96
N ASN A 132 -9.62 -6.86 11.58
CA ASN A 132 -10.60 -7.14 12.64
C ASN A 132 -11.80 -7.91 12.09
N HIS A 133 -12.24 -7.60 10.85
CA HIS A 133 -13.30 -8.36 10.21
C HIS A 133 -12.87 -9.81 9.90
N LEU A 134 -11.70 -10.01 9.30
CA LEU A 134 -11.20 -11.35 9.00
C LEU A 134 -10.98 -12.18 10.27
N ALA A 135 -10.63 -11.54 11.40
CA ALA A 135 -10.49 -12.20 12.71
C ALA A 135 -11.80 -12.79 13.23
N THR A 136 -12.96 -12.37 12.71
CA THR A 136 -14.27 -13.01 13.05
C THR A 136 -14.47 -14.34 12.33
N ILE A 137 -13.67 -14.67 11.31
CA ILE A 137 -13.80 -15.92 10.54
C ILE A 137 -13.05 -17.04 11.27
N THR A 138 -13.78 -17.96 11.86
CA THR A 138 -13.23 -19.03 12.71
C THR A 138 -12.15 -19.84 12.01
N ALA A 139 -12.29 -20.12 10.71
CA ALA A 139 -11.32 -20.89 9.95
C ALA A 139 -9.95 -20.20 9.78
N LEU A 140 -9.90 -18.88 9.89
CA LEU A 140 -8.68 -18.09 9.77
C LEU A 140 -7.95 -17.88 11.10
N GLN A 141 -8.66 -18.02 12.23
CA GLN A 141 -8.10 -17.74 13.57
C GLN A 141 -6.86 -18.56 13.93
N PRO A 142 -6.76 -19.86 13.60
CA PRO A 142 -5.55 -20.64 13.94
C PRO A 142 -4.36 -20.36 13.05
N MET A 143 -4.53 -19.62 11.97
CA MET A 143 -3.45 -19.32 11.03
C MET A 143 -2.52 -18.22 11.58
N LYS A 144 -1.24 -18.25 11.22
CA LYS A 144 -0.37 -17.08 11.33
C LYS A 144 -0.73 -16.07 10.23
N TRP A 145 -0.68 -14.78 10.56
CA TRP A 145 -1.02 -13.73 9.59
C TRP A 145 0.17 -12.85 9.29
N ALA A 146 0.32 -12.52 8.01
CA ALA A 146 1.26 -11.54 7.52
C ALA A 146 0.57 -10.37 6.83
N LEU A 147 1.17 -9.19 6.91
CA LEU A 147 0.76 -8.00 6.18
C LEU A 147 1.77 -7.72 5.07
N TYR A 148 1.26 -7.40 3.89
CA TYR A 148 2.05 -7.07 2.72
C TYR A 148 1.56 -5.76 2.11
N GLY A 149 2.44 -4.78 1.93
CA GLY A 149 2.03 -3.49 1.41
C GLY A 149 3.11 -2.76 0.63
N HIS A 150 2.70 -2.00 -0.37
CA HIS A 150 3.55 -1.15 -1.19
C HIS A 150 3.05 0.29 -1.17
N SER A 151 3.95 1.27 -1.04
CA SER A 151 3.64 2.69 -1.10
C SER A 151 2.60 3.08 -0.03
N TRP A 152 1.42 3.53 -0.41
CA TRP A 152 0.29 3.80 0.47
C TRP A 152 -0.07 2.57 1.35
N GLY A 153 -0.06 1.36 0.75
CA GLY A 153 -0.20 0.11 1.48
C GLY A 153 1.00 -0.16 2.40
N GLY A 154 2.22 0.20 1.99
CA GLY A 154 3.42 0.13 2.83
C GLY A 154 3.32 0.99 4.08
N TYR A 155 2.75 2.19 3.95
CA TYR A 155 2.38 3.04 5.09
C TYR A 155 1.32 2.37 5.97
N ALA A 156 0.27 1.83 5.36
CA ALA A 156 -0.81 1.20 6.10
C ALA A 156 -0.32 0.03 6.97
N VAL A 157 0.44 -0.93 6.39
CA VAL A 157 0.96 -2.10 7.13
C VAL A 157 1.97 -1.72 8.21
N SER A 158 2.72 -0.62 8.01
CA SER A 158 3.67 -0.10 9.01
C SER A 158 2.98 0.66 10.15
N CYS A 159 1.87 1.33 9.84
CA CYS A 159 1.19 2.23 10.78
C CYS A 159 0.10 1.51 11.60
N VAL A 160 -0.49 0.41 11.08
CA VAL A 160 -1.65 -0.25 11.68
C VAL A 160 -1.38 -0.79 13.09
N SER A 161 -0.15 -1.16 13.40
CA SER A 161 0.27 -1.59 14.76
C SER A 161 0.22 -0.49 15.83
N ASN A 162 -0.16 0.75 15.45
CA ASN A 162 -0.54 1.78 16.43
C ASN A 162 -1.91 1.52 17.08
N TYR A 163 -2.67 0.56 16.56
CA TYR A 163 -4.00 0.20 17.03
C TYR A 163 -3.98 -1.19 17.66
N GLN A 164 -4.96 -1.45 18.48
CA GLN A 164 -5.29 -2.81 18.88
C GLN A 164 -5.91 -3.52 17.67
N LEU A 165 -5.43 -4.73 17.40
CA LEU A 165 -5.92 -5.62 16.36
C LEU A 165 -6.53 -6.86 17.01
N ASP A 166 -7.56 -7.41 16.38
CA ASP A 166 -8.28 -8.58 16.90
C ASP A 166 -7.58 -9.91 16.54
N HIS A 167 -6.44 -9.83 15.85
CA HIS A 167 -5.56 -10.96 15.55
C HIS A 167 -4.08 -10.53 15.58
N ASP A 168 -3.21 -11.42 16.04
CA ASP A 168 -1.78 -11.19 16.09
C ASP A 168 -1.16 -11.27 14.69
N ILE A 169 -0.25 -10.35 14.39
CA ILE A 169 0.50 -10.32 13.13
C ILE A 169 1.89 -10.90 13.37
N SER A 170 2.26 -11.94 12.61
CA SER A 170 3.54 -12.62 12.70
C SER A 170 4.63 -11.98 11.84
N ALA A 171 4.27 -11.47 10.66
CA ALA A 171 5.20 -10.86 9.72
C ALA A 171 4.60 -9.64 9.02
N ILE A 172 5.45 -8.66 8.69
CA ILE A 172 5.09 -7.46 7.92
C ILE A 172 6.13 -7.25 6.83
N ILE A 173 5.70 -7.11 5.58
CA ILE A 173 6.55 -6.65 4.47
C ILE A 173 6.06 -5.28 4.04
N SER A 174 6.85 -4.25 4.31
CA SER A 174 6.59 -2.86 3.94
C SER A 174 7.54 -2.41 2.84
N LYS A 175 7.01 -2.15 1.65
CA LYS A 175 7.79 -1.71 0.48
C LYS A 175 7.49 -0.25 0.17
N ALA A 176 8.53 0.59 0.09
CA ALA A 176 8.42 2.01 -0.25
C ALA A 176 7.31 2.75 0.53
N GLY A 177 7.10 2.39 1.81
CA GLY A 177 6.13 3.03 2.69
C GLY A 177 6.69 4.32 3.29
N PHE A 178 5.86 5.36 3.43
CA PHE A 178 6.23 6.60 4.09
C PHE A 178 6.00 6.56 5.61
N ASN A 179 6.62 7.50 6.33
CA ASN A 179 6.49 7.52 7.80
C ASN A 179 5.16 8.14 8.27
N SER A 180 4.76 9.26 7.68
CA SER A 180 3.53 9.95 8.04
C SER A 180 2.93 10.69 6.85
N VAL A 181 1.63 10.97 6.94
CA VAL A 181 0.93 11.77 5.92
C VAL A 181 1.57 13.15 5.75
N TYR A 182 2.03 13.75 6.86
CA TYR A 182 2.77 15.02 6.81
C TYR A 182 4.08 14.91 6.01
N ASP A 183 4.88 13.87 6.29
CA ASP A 183 6.16 13.67 5.63
C ASP A 183 5.98 13.47 4.12
N GLU A 184 4.92 12.75 3.73
CA GLU A 184 4.60 12.50 2.32
C GLU A 184 4.16 13.77 1.60
N PHE A 185 3.20 14.53 2.13
CA PHE A 185 2.82 15.82 1.53
C PHE A 185 3.98 16.81 1.50
N TYR A 186 4.81 16.83 2.54
CA TYR A 186 5.99 17.70 2.55
C TYR A 186 7.00 17.29 1.48
N PHE A 187 7.27 16.00 1.32
CA PHE A 187 8.20 15.50 0.31
C PHE A 187 7.72 15.85 -1.11
N LEU A 188 6.49 15.46 -1.46
CA LEU A 188 5.91 15.73 -2.78
C LEU A 188 5.81 17.23 -3.08
N GLY A 189 5.41 18.02 -2.10
CA GLY A 189 5.36 19.47 -2.23
C GLY A 189 6.75 20.09 -2.39
N SER A 190 7.76 19.58 -1.67
CA SER A 190 9.12 20.12 -1.71
C SER A 190 9.80 19.96 -3.06
N GLN A 191 9.43 18.94 -3.83
CA GLN A 191 9.89 18.76 -5.22
C GLN A 191 9.38 19.87 -6.15
N LYS A 192 8.21 20.46 -5.85
CA LYS A 192 7.58 21.50 -6.68
C LYS A 192 7.85 22.92 -6.17
N PHE A 193 7.82 23.11 -4.84
CA PHE A 193 7.84 24.42 -4.20
C PHE A 193 9.06 24.63 -3.28
N GLY A 194 9.97 23.65 -3.19
CA GLY A 194 11.13 23.72 -2.30
C GLY A 194 10.71 24.02 -0.85
N LYS A 195 11.40 24.97 -0.19
CA LYS A 195 11.14 25.35 1.20
C LYS A 195 9.76 26.03 1.41
N LEU A 196 9.15 26.56 0.35
CA LEU A 196 7.83 27.22 0.43
C LEU A 196 6.70 26.19 0.71
N THR A 197 6.94 24.91 0.53
CA THR A 197 5.99 23.83 0.90
C THR A 197 5.46 23.97 2.33
N LYS A 198 6.28 24.49 3.26
CA LYS A 198 5.86 24.72 4.65
C LYS A 198 4.65 25.63 4.78
N LEU A 199 4.42 26.53 3.82
CA LEU A 199 3.27 27.43 3.81
C LEU A 199 1.96 26.71 3.44
N PHE A 200 2.04 25.56 2.77
CA PHE A 200 0.88 24.84 2.23
C PHE A 200 0.57 23.55 2.97
N VAL A 201 1.59 22.84 3.49
CA VAL A 201 1.39 21.55 4.13
C VAL A 201 0.53 21.62 5.39
N GLY A 202 0.64 22.70 6.18
CA GLY A 202 -0.19 22.89 7.37
C GLY A 202 -1.69 22.93 7.06
N PRO A 203 -2.14 23.81 6.14
CA PRO A 203 -3.52 23.80 5.65
C PRO A 203 -3.98 22.46 5.05
N ILE A 204 -3.13 21.77 4.29
CA ILE A 204 -3.45 20.43 3.77
C ILE A 204 -3.71 19.45 4.93
N MET A 205 -2.82 19.43 5.93
CA MET A 205 -2.97 18.59 7.12
C MET A 205 -4.21 18.92 7.95
N PHE A 206 -4.63 20.19 7.96
CA PHE A 206 -5.88 20.56 8.61
C PHE A 206 -7.08 19.82 7.98
N PHE A 207 -7.20 19.83 6.65
CA PHE A 207 -8.28 19.12 5.97
C PHE A 207 -8.14 17.60 6.07
N GLU A 208 -6.93 17.06 5.95
CA GLU A 208 -6.67 15.64 6.17
C GLU A 208 -7.15 15.20 7.55
N ASN A 209 -6.75 15.94 8.59
CA ASN A 209 -7.13 15.64 9.98
C ASN A 209 -8.64 15.78 10.27
N LEU A 210 -9.36 16.63 9.52
CA LEU A 210 -10.81 16.68 9.61
C LEU A 210 -11.47 15.43 9.07
N ARG A 211 -10.90 14.83 8.02
CA ARG A 211 -11.43 13.63 7.36
C ARG A 211 -11.01 12.35 8.08
N ILE A 212 -9.76 12.28 8.51
CA ILE A 212 -9.15 11.06 9.08
C ILE A 212 -8.99 11.22 10.60
N LYS A 213 -10.08 11.40 11.31
CA LYS A 213 -10.07 11.67 12.76
C LYS A 213 -9.36 10.58 13.57
N GLU A 214 -9.59 9.31 13.24
CA GLU A 214 -9.03 8.17 13.97
C GLU A 214 -7.53 7.99 13.75
N ASN A 215 -7.02 8.31 12.56
CA ASN A 215 -5.59 8.17 12.23
C ASN A 215 -4.79 9.47 12.35
N LYS A 216 -5.37 10.49 12.97
CA LYS A 216 -4.72 11.78 13.18
C LYS A 216 -3.39 11.61 13.92
N HIS A 217 -2.30 12.13 13.32
CA HIS A 217 -0.95 12.12 13.88
C HIS A 217 -0.30 10.73 14.09
N LYS A 218 -0.87 9.65 13.59
CA LYS A 218 -0.22 8.33 13.65
C LYS A 218 0.93 8.26 12.65
N GLN A 219 2.03 7.63 13.08
CA GLN A 219 3.24 7.47 12.27
C GLN A 219 3.60 5.98 12.15
N SER A 220 4.18 5.60 11.02
CA SER A 220 4.68 4.24 10.80
C SER A 220 5.75 3.86 11.82
N VAL A 221 6.67 4.77 12.13
CA VAL A 221 7.72 4.52 13.11
C VAL A 221 7.16 4.14 14.49
N ASP A 222 6.04 4.73 14.90
CA ASP A 222 5.40 4.41 16.18
C ASP A 222 4.74 3.02 16.16
N GLY A 223 4.13 2.63 15.04
CA GLY A 223 3.57 1.29 14.86
C GLY A 223 4.67 0.22 14.80
N LEU A 224 5.70 0.46 14.00
CA LEU A 224 6.85 -0.43 13.87
C LEU A 224 7.64 -0.59 15.18
N ASP A 225 7.70 0.45 16.00
CA ASP A 225 8.36 0.39 17.29
C ASP A 225 7.62 -0.48 18.33
N LYS A 226 6.30 -0.54 18.23
CA LYS A 226 5.41 -1.28 19.13
C LYS A 226 5.18 -2.73 18.69
N THR A 227 5.27 -3.01 17.40
CA THR A 227 4.91 -4.33 16.87
C THR A 227 5.83 -5.43 17.37
N LYS A 228 5.25 -6.59 17.65
CA LYS A 228 5.97 -7.84 17.91
C LYS A 228 6.22 -8.66 16.64
N ALA A 229 5.56 -8.28 15.54
CA ALA A 229 5.76 -8.92 14.24
C ALA A 229 7.21 -8.77 13.77
N ASN A 230 7.69 -9.73 13.00
CA ASN A 230 8.95 -9.60 12.27
C ASN A 230 8.71 -8.73 11.04
N VAL A 231 9.54 -7.73 10.82
CA VAL A 231 9.31 -6.71 9.79
C VAL A 231 10.45 -6.68 8.77
N LEU A 232 10.10 -6.72 7.49
CA LEU A 232 11.00 -6.44 6.38
C LEU A 232 10.63 -5.09 5.77
N ILE A 233 11.51 -4.10 5.89
CA ILE A 233 11.37 -2.78 5.30
C ILE A 233 12.24 -2.72 4.05
N MET A 234 11.61 -2.52 2.89
CA MET A 234 12.28 -2.43 1.60
C MET A 234 12.09 -1.03 1.01
N HIS A 235 13.19 -0.36 0.61
CA HIS A 235 13.13 0.98 0.03
C HIS A 235 14.29 1.22 -0.94
N SER A 236 14.10 2.07 -1.95
CA SER A 236 15.16 2.50 -2.85
C SER A 236 15.62 3.92 -2.53
N TYR A 237 16.94 4.15 -2.64
CA TYR A 237 17.52 5.48 -2.37
C TYR A 237 17.01 6.55 -3.34
N ASP A 238 16.71 6.16 -4.58
CA ASP A 238 16.27 7.00 -5.69
C ASP A 238 14.76 7.06 -5.87
N ASP A 239 13.97 6.64 -4.86
CA ASP A 239 12.51 6.68 -4.92
C ASP A 239 12.00 8.12 -5.12
N PRO A 240 11.37 8.44 -6.27
CA PRO A 240 10.90 9.80 -6.55
C PRO A 240 9.54 10.10 -5.95
N THR A 241 8.83 9.10 -5.46
CA THR A 241 7.46 9.19 -4.95
C THR A 241 7.45 9.27 -3.43
N VAL A 242 8.13 8.33 -2.77
CA VAL A 242 8.28 8.30 -1.31
C VAL A 242 9.73 8.53 -0.94
N GLY A 243 10.04 9.68 -0.36
CA GLY A 243 11.40 10.09 -0.09
C GLY A 243 12.14 9.18 0.89
N PHE A 244 13.18 8.48 0.41
CA PHE A 244 14.01 7.62 1.25
C PHE A 244 14.55 8.36 2.48
N SER A 245 15.22 9.49 2.26
CA SER A 245 15.90 10.23 3.34
C SER A 245 14.94 10.76 4.40
N ILE A 246 13.75 11.24 4.01
CA ILE A 246 12.76 11.78 4.95
C ILE A 246 12.16 10.66 5.81
N THR A 247 11.93 9.48 5.23
CA THR A 247 11.41 8.31 5.91
C THR A 247 12.47 7.70 6.84
N MET A 248 13.67 7.44 6.33
CA MET A 248 14.73 6.77 7.09
C MET A 248 15.30 7.64 8.21
N LYS A 249 15.27 8.97 8.10
CA LYS A 249 15.59 9.89 9.19
C LYS A 249 14.70 9.67 10.43
N LYS A 250 13.47 9.17 10.23
CA LYS A 250 12.54 8.84 11.33
C LYS A 250 12.74 7.41 11.83
N TYR A 251 13.05 6.48 10.93
CA TYR A 251 13.14 5.05 11.25
C TYR A 251 14.44 4.70 11.96
N PHE A 252 15.60 5.10 11.43
CA PHE A 252 16.89 4.67 11.98
C PHE A 252 17.09 4.96 13.45
N PRO A 253 16.82 6.15 13.99
CA PRO A 253 17.06 6.43 15.39
C PRO A 253 16.32 5.52 16.37
N ARG A 254 15.22 4.91 15.92
CA ARG A 254 14.33 4.11 16.78
C ARG A 254 14.34 2.63 16.44
N LEU A 255 14.57 2.27 15.19
CA LEU A 255 14.33 0.92 14.69
C LEU A 255 15.61 0.16 14.31
N ALA A 256 16.75 0.84 14.10
CA ALA A 256 17.96 0.21 13.56
C ALA A 256 18.52 -0.94 14.45
N ASN A 257 18.27 -0.88 15.76
CA ASN A 257 18.77 -1.88 16.71
C ASN A 257 17.69 -2.89 17.16
N LYS A 258 16.52 -2.90 16.52
CA LYS A 258 15.46 -3.85 16.86
C LYS A 258 15.68 -5.18 16.14
N GLU A 259 15.75 -6.27 16.88
CA GLU A 259 16.00 -7.62 16.37
C GLU A 259 14.92 -8.12 15.40
N ASN A 260 13.68 -7.66 15.59
CA ASN A 260 12.55 -8.04 14.75
C ASN A 260 12.40 -7.19 13.50
N ILE A 261 13.31 -6.21 13.23
CA ILE A 261 13.22 -5.32 12.06
C ILE A 261 14.44 -5.52 11.16
N THR A 262 14.18 -5.87 9.92
CA THR A 262 15.17 -6.01 8.86
C THR A 262 14.98 -4.91 7.83
N PHE A 263 16.06 -4.19 7.52
CA PHE A 263 16.09 -3.20 6.45
C PHE A 263 16.76 -3.79 5.22
N LYS A 264 16.18 -3.54 4.06
CA LYS A 264 16.76 -3.85 2.76
C LYS A 264 16.64 -2.66 1.83
N PHE A 265 17.78 -2.10 1.41
CA PHE A 265 17.83 -0.92 0.57
C PHE A 265 18.40 -1.23 -0.80
N PHE A 266 17.95 -0.47 -1.79
CA PHE A 266 18.33 -0.65 -3.18
C PHE A 266 18.82 0.66 -3.77
N GLN A 267 19.68 0.54 -4.77
CA GLN A 267 20.01 1.63 -5.67
C GLN A 267 19.29 1.40 -7.00
N ASP A 268 18.91 2.48 -7.67
CA ASP A 268 18.36 2.46 -9.03
C ASP A 268 17.12 1.53 -9.22
N ARG A 269 16.28 1.40 -8.15
CA ARG A 269 15.03 0.65 -8.19
C ARG A 269 13.78 1.53 -8.20
N GLY A 270 13.93 2.83 -7.93
CA GLY A 270 12.83 3.79 -7.86
C GLY A 270 11.74 3.37 -6.89
N HIS A 271 10.48 3.69 -7.22
CA HIS A 271 9.34 3.44 -6.34
C HIS A 271 8.83 1.98 -6.36
N VAL A 272 8.96 1.27 -7.49
CA VAL A 272 8.45 -0.10 -7.64
C VAL A 272 9.61 -1.11 -7.58
N ILE A 273 10.08 -1.38 -6.36
CA ILE A 273 11.34 -2.03 -6.05
C ILE A 273 11.52 -3.41 -6.71
N ASP A 274 10.47 -4.21 -6.78
CA ASP A 274 10.48 -5.60 -7.25
C ASP A 274 9.96 -5.76 -8.69
N GLN A 275 10.07 -4.70 -9.48
CA GLN A 275 9.83 -4.73 -10.92
C GLN A 275 11.01 -4.17 -11.70
N ASN A 276 11.10 -4.56 -12.97
CA ASN A 276 12.05 -3.95 -13.89
C ASN A 276 11.53 -2.57 -14.32
N ILE A 277 12.01 -1.53 -13.66
CA ILE A 277 11.58 -0.13 -13.82
C ILE A 277 11.64 0.37 -15.26
N ASN A 278 12.61 -0.14 -16.04
CA ASN A 278 12.84 0.37 -17.39
C ASN A 278 11.68 0.13 -18.35
N SER A 279 10.89 -0.90 -18.16
CA SER A 279 9.72 -1.21 -19.00
C SER A 279 8.46 -0.50 -18.54
N LEU A 280 8.14 -0.55 -17.26
CA LEU A 280 6.97 0.14 -16.69
C LEU A 280 7.10 1.65 -16.72
N GLY A 281 8.27 2.20 -16.33
CA GLY A 281 8.53 3.64 -16.36
C GLY A 281 8.47 4.20 -17.77
N ARG A 282 9.01 3.50 -18.76
CA ARG A 282 8.88 3.85 -20.17
C ARG A 282 7.43 3.79 -20.65
N TYR A 283 6.71 2.74 -20.28
CA TYR A 283 5.31 2.62 -20.64
C TYR A 283 4.46 3.76 -20.07
N TYR A 284 4.61 4.07 -18.79
CA TYR A 284 3.92 5.20 -18.17
C TYR A 284 4.26 6.54 -18.81
N SER A 285 5.53 6.81 -19.12
CA SER A 285 5.94 8.07 -19.76
C SER A 285 5.40 8.23 -21.18
N GLN A 286 5.22 7.12 -21.90
CA GLN A 286 4.70 7.11 -23.28
C GLN A 286 3.16 7.17 -23.35
N HIS A 287 2.46 6.69 -22.31
CA HIS A 287 1.01 6.52 -22.30
C HIS A 287 0.38 7.27 -21.12
N ALA A 288 0.91 8.46 -20.79
CA ALA A 288 0.45 9.29 -19.67
C ALA A 288 -1.05 9.61 -19.70
N ASP A 289 -1.66 9.67 -20.90
CA ASP A 289 -3.08 10.00 -21.08
C ASP A 289 -4.04 8.84 -20.76
N LYS A 290 -3.53 7.62 -20.56
CA LYS A 290 -4.34 6.40 -20.30
C LYS A 290 -5.54 6.22 -21.26
N LYS A 291 -5.50 6.84 -22.43
CA LYS A 291 -6.58 6.83 -23.45
C LYS A 291 -6.40 5.76 -24.50
N GLU A 292 -5.27 5.06 -24.47
CA GLU A 292 -4.99 4.01 -25.43
C GLU A 292 -5.96 2.83 -25.22
N PRO A 293 -6.61 2.35 -26.29
CA PRO A 293 -7.35 1.09 -26.24
C PRO A 293 -6.44 0.00 -25.72
N HIS A 294 -6.91 -0.79 -24.76
CA HIS A 294 -6.15 -1.88 -24.13
C HIS A 294 -5.03 -1.45 -23.15
N TYR A 295 -4.94 -0.18 -22.75
CA TYR A 295 -3.96 0.29 -21.76
C TYR A 295 -3.91 -0.60 -20.52
N GLN A 296 -5.06 -0.87 -19.90
CA GLN A 296 -5.15 -1.68 -18.68
C GLN A 296 -4.66 -3.12 -18.89
N GLN A 297 -4.99 -3.72 -20.04
CA GLN A 297 -4.56 -5.07 -20.39
C GLN A 297 -3.04 -5.13 -20.61
N HIS A 298 -2.48 -4.15 -21.32
CA HIS A 298 -1.04 -4.08 -21.56
C HIS A 298 -0.27 -3.85 -20.26
N TYR A 299 -0.77 -2.97 -19.42
CA TYR A 299 -0.19 -2.70 -18.09
C TYR A 299 -0.21 -3.93 -17.19
N ALA A 300 -1.33 -4.66 -17.15
CA ALA A 300 -1.43 -5.93 -16.42
C ALA A 300 -0.41 -6.97 -16.93
N THR A 301 -0.22 -7.04 -18.25
CA THR A 301 0.79 -7.92 -18.85
C THR A 301 2.21 -7.58 -18.39
N LEU A 302 2.54 -6.29 -18.31
CA LEU A 302 3.86 -5.83 -17.80
C LEU A 302 4.04 -6.15 -16.33
N LEU A 303 3.01 -5.98 -15.49
CA LEU A 303 3.05 -6.33 -14.07
C LEU A 303 3.41 -7.81 -13.84
N VAL A 304 2.97 -8.68 -14.73
CA VAL A 304 3.26 -10.14 -14.64
C VAL A 304 4.62 -10.50 -15.23
N LYS A 305 5.04 -9.85 -16.34
CA LYS A 305 6.28 -10.19 -17.06
C LYS A 305 7.55 -9.64 -16.42
N ASP A 306 7.47 -8.46 -15.83
CA ASP A 306 8.65 -7.71 -15.41
C ASP A 306 8.93 -7.81 -13.91
N MET A 307 8.38 -8.81 -13.25
CA MET A 307 8.62 -9.10 -11.85
C MET A 307 10.07 -9.58 -11.62
N ASP A 308 10.76 -9.02 -10.65
CA ASP A 308 12.05 -9.51 -10.18
C ASP A 308 11.86 -10.74 -9.27
N HIS A 309 12.00 -11.92 -9.87
CA HIS A 309 11.78 -13.18 -9.19
C HIS A 309 12.72 -13.41 -8.00
N GLN A 310 13.96 -12.91 -8.06
CA GLN A 310 14.91 -13.07 -6.95
C GLN A 310 14.45 -12.28 -5.73
N LEU A 311 14.01 -11.04 -5.93
CA LEU A 311 13.50 -10.22 -4.81
C LEU A 311 12.20 -10.78 -4.25
N VAL A 312 11.34 -11.37 -5.07
CA VAL A 312 10.12 -12.03 -4.59
C VAL A 312 10.46 -13.31 -3.82
N LEU A 313 11.46 -14.07 -4.27
CA LEU A 313 11.96 -15.24 -3.52
C LEU A 313 12.53 -14.87 -2.15
N GLU A 314 13.25 -13.76 -2.04
CA GLU A 314 13.75 -13.28 -0.74
C GLU A 314 12.61 -12.88 0.21
N GLN A 315 11.54 -12.27 -0.33
CA GLN A 315 10.32 -11.98 0.45
C GLN A 315 9.64 -13.27 0.92
N LEU A 316 9.59 -14.29 0.04
CA LEU A 316 9.08 -15.62 0.41
C LEU A 316 9.94 -16.27 1.52
N HIS A 317 11.27 -16.21 1.42
CA HIS A 317 12.16 -16.73 2.46
C HIS A 317 11.93 -16.02 3.81
N PHE A 318 11.71 -14.70 3.78
CA PHE A 318 11.34 -13.97 4.99
C PHE A 318 10.01 -14.46 5.57
N LEU A 319 8.96 -14.60 4.73
CA LEU A 319 7.68 -15.14 5.18
C LEU A 319 7.81 -16.55 5.76
N ASN A 320 8.49 -17.48 5.06
CA ASN A 320 8.67 -18.85 5.52
C ASN A 320 9.38 -18.91 6.88
N LYS A 321 10.40 -18.07 7.10
CA LYS A 321 11.13 -18.01 8.37
C LYS A 321 10.23 -17.69 9.57
N TYR A 322 9.18 -16.91 9.41
CA TYR A 322 8.36 -16.42 10.51
C TYR A 322 6.91 -16.92 10.49
N MET A 323 6.47 -17.47 9.36
CA MET A 323 5.10 -17.95 9.19
C MET A 323 4.98 -19.48 9.26
N ILE A 324 6.04 -20.21 8.94
CA ILE A 324 6.13 -21.66 9.12
C ILE A 324 6.83 -21.95 10.43
#